data_01a67260d10b49aff06037159af6e1bc
#
_entry.id   01a67260d10b49aff06037159af6e1bc
#
_cell.length_a   1.000
_cell.length_b   1.000
_cell.length_c   1.000
_cell.angle_alpha   90.00
_cell.angle_beta   90.00
_cell.angle_gamma   90.00
#
_symmetry.space_group_name_H-M   'P 1'
#
loop_
_entity.id
_entity.type
_entity.pdbx_description
1 polymer ?
#
loop_
_entity_poly.entity_id
_entity_poly.type
_entity_poly.pdbx_seq_one_letter_code
_entity_poly.pdbx_strand_id
1 'polypeptide(L)'
;MTKRKNLFVLLAAVILVSAMLSSCSHIGHGDTTDPTSSGTLPYDGTRVPGSSAGSSTLPTPDGTTAPGGDETTAAPQPGVTYTDPLTGLESEADLRRVLPVSIVLDNLSAAAPQAGISRADILIEVLVEGGITRLIMITNEYGGSEVYGPVRSTRHYAVSLAQAFGTLMVGAGGSPLGYTMIKSLDVPYLDGVNDRYSGVGFYRDPARLEKAGTAHSLMTSGERILKLAARHNWSTSSQGTVRPVFNFMDADSKFAGSGDATHVCIPYSNSQYVQMIYSRTSNTYYRYQLGDRAHLDSENGEQLNFTNVFILFADTAAIADDTEGRIDVTTTGEGSGYYISGGRYVPIKWSRIGDTSPFVFTDESGAVLQVTPGKSFISVSPSSIKGKIELNYKAN
;
A
#
# COMPACT_ATOMS: atom_id res chain seq x y z
N MET A 1 59.24 12.50 28.17
CA MET A 1 58.73 13.73 27.54
C MET A 1 57.91 13.41 26.32
N THR A 2 56.72 12.80 26.45
CA THR A 2 55.85 12.49 25.28
C THR A 2 54.41 12.26 25.75
N LYS A 3 53.80 13.20 26.47
CA LYS A 3 52.36 13.11 26.90
C LYS A 3 51.63 14.47 26.84
N ARG A 4 52.08 15.43 26.06
CA ARG A 4 51.41 16.77 26.02
C ARG A 4 50.99 17.21 24.62
N LYS A 5 51.01 16.38 23.57
CA LYS A 5 50.61 16.77 22.20
C LYS A 5 49.23 16.31 21.74
N ASN A 6 48.54 15.44 22.51
CA ASN A 6 47.21 14.92 22.08
C ASN A 6 46.02 15.61 22.73
N LEU A 7 46.20 16.63 23.55
CA LEU A 7 45.09 17.33 24.22
C LEU A 7 44.59 18.58 23.46
N PHE A 8 45.35 19.08 22.48
CA PHE A 8 44.97 20.26 21.70
C PHE A 8 44.18 19.95 20.43
N VAL A 9 44.12 18.68 19.97
CA VAL A 9 43.32 18.32 18.77
C VAL A 9 41.86 17.99 19.11
N LEU A 10 41.55 17.64 20.37
CA LEU A 10 40.18 17.32 20.79
C LEU A 10 39.35 18.57 21.17
N LEU A 11 39.97 19.72 21.41
CA LEU A 11 39.25 20.96 21.79
C LEU A 11 38.84 21.80 20.57
N ALA A 12 39.40 21.56 19.39
CA ALA A 12 39.05 22.29 18.16
C ALA A 12 37.82 21.70 17.43
N ALA A 13 37.43 20.43 17.72
CA ALA A 13 36.27 19.78 17.08
C ALA A 13 34.95 20.06 17.79
N VAL A 14 34.96 20.55 19.04
CA VAL A 14 33.72 20.81 19.82
C VAL A 14 33.21 22.26 19.64
N ILE A 15 34.03 23.17 19.11
CA ILE A 15 33.64 24.61 18.94
C ILE A 15 32.98 24.89 17.58
N LEU A 16 33.01 23.92 16.61
CA LEU A 16 32.40 24.11 15.27
C LEU A 16 30.96 23.62 15.16
N VAL A 17 30.39 22.97 16.18
CA VAL A 17 29.00 22.48 16.18
C VAL A 17 28.03 23.44 16.90
N SER A 18 28.52 24.45 17.65
CA SER A 18 27.67 25.40 18.39
C SER A 18 27.39 26.73 17.68
N ALA A 19 27.81 26.91 16.41
CA ALA A 19 27.65 28.15 15.67
C ALA A 19 26.55 28.13 14.59
N MET A 20 25.73 27.08 14.49
CA MET A 20 24.63 27.00 13.50
C MET A 20 23.21 26.93 14.09
N LEU A 21 23.03 27.32 15.35
CA LEU A 21 21.70 27.31 15.99
C LEU A 21 21.35 28.71 16.58
N SER A 22 21.68 29.80 15.87
CA SER A 22 21.25 31.13 16.32
C SER A 22 21.09 32.07 15.14
N SER A 23 20.00 31.86 14.37
CA SER A 23 19.51 32.88 13.44
C SER A 23 18.09 32.50 12.99
N CYS A 24 17.10 32.85 13.80
CA CYS A 24 15.72 33.13 13.39
C CYS A 24 14.91 33.61 14.61
N SER A 25 15.05 34.87 14.95
CA SER A 25 14.01 35.62 15.66
C SER A 25 14.24 37.12 15.39
N HIS A 26 13.27 37.71 14.80
CA HIS A 26 12.88 39.10 14.66
C HIS A 26 12.61 39.50 13.21
N ILE A 27 11.34 39.52 12.87
CA ILE A 27 10.73 40.59 12.07
C ILE A 27 9.27 40.68 12.50
N GLY A 28 8.88 41.79 12.81
CA GLY A 28 7.90 42.47 13.46
C GLY A 28 6.54 42.55 12.76
N HIS A 29 5.55 42.86 13.55
CA HIS A 29 4.21 43.32 13.20
C HIS A 29 4.21 44.40 12.14
N GLY A 30 3.39 44.24 11.13
CA GLY A 30 2.99 45.26 10.18
C GLY A 30 1.61 44.93 9.66
N ASP A 31 0.64 45.63 10.22
CA ASP A 31 -0.75 45.72 9.80
C ASP A 31 -0.86 46.25 8.37
N THR A 32 -1.81 45.81 7.57
CA THR A 32 -2.77 46.54 6.77
C THR A 32 -3.24 45.84 5.50
N THR A 33 -4.57 45.75 5.43
CA THR A 33 -5.44 45.88 4.24
C THR A 33 -5.45 44.84 3.12
N ASP A 34 -6.57 44.14 3.12
CA ASP A 34 -7.23 43.50 2.02
C ASP A 34 -7.37 44.41 0.78
N PRO A 35 -7.23 43.89 -0.43
CA PRO A 35 -8.22 44.22 -1.44
C PRO A 35 -8.78 43.00 -2.17
N THR A 36 -10.07 42.87 -2.02
CA THR A 36 -10.99 42.21 -2.95
C THR A 36 -10.67 42.57 -4.41
N SER A 37 -10.46 41.56 -5.26
CA SER A 37 -10.87 41.70 -6.69
C SER A 37 -11.29 40.35 -7.23
N SER A 38 -12.59 40.24 -7.44
CA SER A 38 -13.31 39.30 -8.27
C SER A 38 -12.82 39.41 -9.71
N GLY A 39 -12.37 38.30 -10.27
CA GLY A 39 -12.10 38.13 -11.71
C GLY A 39 -12.86 36.93 -12.26
N THR A 40 -14.12 37.15 -12.59
CA THR A 40 -14.92 36.28 -13.44
C THR A 40 -14.44 36.39 -14.87
N LEU A 41 -14.02 35.28 -15.49
CA LEU A 41 -13.89 35.18 -16.93
C LEU A 41 -15.19 34.62 -17.52
N PRO A 42 -15.67 35.17 -18.65
CA PRO A 42 -16.97 34.85 -19.20
C PRO A 42 -16.95 33.54 -19.99
N TYR A 43 -17.96 32.73 -19.74
CA TYR A 43 -18.35 31.56 -20.54
C TYR A 43 -19.21 32.07 -21.70
N ASP A 44 -18.74 31.94 -22.95
CA ASP A 44 -19.48 32.25 -24.16
C ASP A 44 -20.28 31.01 -24.58
N GLY A 45 -21.58 31.11 -24.42
CA GLY A 45 -22.52 30.09 -24.81
C GLY A 45 -23.05 30.36 -26.22
N THR A 46 -22.65 29.58 -27.21
CA THR A 46 -23.32 29.53 -28.50
C THR A 46 -24.40 28.44 -28.51
N ARG A 47 -25.63 28.93 -28.62
CA ARG A 47 -26.86 28.19 -28.94
C ARG A 47 -26.79 27.59 -30.33
N VAL A 48 -27.29 26.37 -30.51
CA VAL A 48 -27.77 25.83 -31.79
C VAL A 48 -29.27 25.50 -31.65
N PRO A 49 -30.08 25.82 -32.68
CA PRO A 49 -31.52 25.90 -32.56
C PRO A 49 -32.22 24.54 -32.72
N GLY A 50 -33.42 24.49 -32.12
CA GLY A 50 -34.28 23.34 -32.05
C GLY A 50 -34.90 22.89 -33.40
N SER A 51 -35.31 21.65 -33.43
CA SER A 51 -36.23 21.08 -34.41
C SER A 51 -37.30 20.27 -33.66
N SER A 52 -38.48 20.50 -34.16
CA SER A 52 -39.82 20.25 -33.69
C SER A 52 -40.23 18.78 -33.49
N ALA A 53 -41.25 18.65 -32.64
CA ALA A 53 -42.13 17.58 -32.31
C ALA A 53 -42.56 16.62 -33.43
N GLY A 54 -42.59 15.34 -33.11
CA GLY A 54 -43.36 14.33 -33.82
C GLY A 54 -43.87 13.31 -32.79
N SER A 55 -45.16 13.45 -32.43
CA SER A 55 -45.94 12.47 -31.70
C SER A 55 -46.18 11.24 -32.56
N SER A 56 -45.78 10.05 -32.12
CA SER A 56 -46.39 8.81 -32.61
C SER A 56 -46.53 7.82 -31.45
N THR A 57 -47.77 7.60 -31.10
CA THR A 57 -48.23 6.51 -30.23
C THR A 57 -47.99 5.17 -30.90
N LEU A 58 -47.32 4.25 -30.23
CA LEU A 58 -47.28 2.82 -30.54
C LEU A 58 -47.50 2.00 -29.30
N PRO A 59 -48.07 0.79 -29.40
CA PRO A 59 -48.81 0.14 -28.36
C PRO A 59 -47.96 -0.62 -27.38
N THR A 60 -48.46 -0.74 -26.15
CA THR A 60 -47.98 -1.57 -25.06
C THR A 60 -47.97 -3.05 -25.45
N PRO A 61 -46.87 -3.76 -25.29
CA PRO A 61 -46.91 -5.21 -25.17
C PRO A 61 -46.93 -5.60 -23.70
N ASP A 62 -47.76 -6.54 -23.46
CA ASP A 62 -48.05 -7.27 -22.24
C ASP A 62 -46.83 -7.82 -21.53
N GLY A 63 -47.01 -7.97 -20.25
CA GLY A 63 -46.16 -8.52 -19.21
C GLY A 63 -45.07 -9.52 -19.62
N THR A 64 -43.84 -9.10 -19.38
CA THR A 64 -42.75 -10.05 -19.12
C THR A 64 -42.04 -9.59 -17.83
N THR A 65 -42.22 -10.39 -16.80
CA THR A 65 -41.55 -10.35 -15.51
C THR A 65 -40.05 -10.19 -15.74
N ALA A 66 -39.50 -9.05 -15.31
CA ALA A 66 -38.07 -8.88 -15.14
C ALA A 66 -37.56 -9.92 -14.10
N PRO A 67 -36.48 -10.63 -14.37
CA PRO A 67 -35.81 -11.35 -13.31
C PRO A 67 -35.07 -10.34 -12.44
N GLY A 68 -35.67 -9.97 -11.33
CA GLY A 68 -35.00 -9.34 -10.21
C GLY A 68 -34.04 -10.36 -9.58
N GLY A 69 -32.82 -10.40 -10.08
CA GLY A 69 -31.74 -11.12 -9.44
C GLY A 69 -31.10 -10.22 -8.40
N ASP A 70 -31.70 -10.18 -7.23
CA ASP A 70 -31.04 -9.74 -6.00
C ASP A 70 -30.02 -10.85 -5.65
N GLU A 71 -28.80 -10.77 -6.20
CA GLU A 71 -27.68 -11.61 -5.75
C GLU A 71 -27.15 -11.05 -4.43
N THR A 72 -27.99 -11.15 -3.39
CA THR A 72 -27.55 -11.14 -2.00
C THR A 72 -26.45 -12.18 -1.86
N THR A 73 -25.29 -11.79 -1.33
CA THR A 73 -24.26 -12.71 -0.84
C THR A 73 -24.97 -13.83 -0.07
N ALA A 74 -24.98 -15.02 -0.62
CA ALA A 74 -25.64 -16.18 0.00
C ALA A 74 -25.02 -16.34 1.40
N ALA A 75 -25.88 -16.46 2.43
CA ALA A 75 -25.42 -16.75 3.78
C ALA A 75 -24.52 -18.00 3.77
N PRO A 76 -23.46 -18.02 4.62
CA PRO A 76 -22.53 -19.14 4.69
C PRO A 76 -23.32 -20.45 4.83
N GLN A 77 -23.08 -21.39 3.94
CA GLN A 77 -23.68 -22.72 4.01
C GLN A 77 -22.93 -23.50 5.11
N PRO A 78 -23.59 -24.00 6.15
CA PRO A 78 -22.92 -24.76 7.20
C PRO A 78 -22.13 -25.95 6.64
N GLY A 79 -20.84 -26.00 6.95
CA GLY A 79 -19.94 -27.08 6.55
C GLY A 79 -19.31 -26.95 5.16
N VAL A 80 -19.48 -25.79 4.48
CA VAL A 80 -18.76 -25.48 3.23
C VAL A 80 -17.62 -24.53 3.55
N THR A 81 -16.38 -24.90 3.20
CA THR A 81 -15.22 -24.01 3.25
C THR A 81 -14.81 -23.60 1.83
N TYR A 82 -14.25 -22.42 1.72
CA TYR A 82 -13.76 -21.84 0.48
C TYR A 82 -12.28 -21.50 0.66
N THR A 83 -11.52 -21.54 -0.42
CA THR A 83 -10.14 -21.06 -0.41
C THR A 83 -10.12 -19.56 -0.61
N ASP A 84 -9.53 -18.83 0.35
CA ASP A 84 -9.29 -17.40 0.22
C ASP A 84 -8.30 -17.12 -0.92
N PRO A 85 -8.66 -16.29 -1.91
CA PRO A 85 -7.80 -16.02 -3.06
C PRO A 85 -6.52 -15.25 -2.75
N LEU A 86 -6.44 -14.51 -1.63
CA LEU A 86 -5.26 -13.73 -1.25
C LEU A 86 -4.25 -14.54 -0.45
N THR A 87 -4.72 -15.49 0.36
CA THR A 87 -3.87 -16.24 1.29
C THR A 87 -3.77 -17.73 0.99
N GLY A 88 -4.69 -18.30 0.20
CA GLY A 88 -4.77 -19.74 -0.01
C GLY A 88 -5.27 -20.53 1.20
N LEU A 89 -5.66 -19.85 2.27
CA LEU A 89 -6.21 -20.46 3.48
C LEU A 89 -7.70 -20.81 3.31
N GLU A 90 -8.18 -21.76 4.11
CA GLU A 90 -9.60 -22.03 4.18
C GLU A 90 -10.36 -20.92 4.92
N SER A 91 -11.55 -20.59 4.43
CA SER A 91 -12.47 -19.59 5.01
C SER A 91 -13.91 -20.12 4.95
N GLU A 92 -14.70 -19.85 5.97
CA GLU A 92 -16.14 -20.10 5.99
C GLU A 92 -16.91 -19.10 5.11
N ALA A 93 -16.35 -17.88 4.91
CA ALA A 93 -16.89 -16.88 4.01
C ALA A 93 -16.38 -17.10 2.57
N ASP A 94 -17.25 -16.94 1.58
CA ASP A 94 -16.83 -16.97 0.17
C ASP A 94 -16.13 -15.66 -0.24
N LEU A 95 -14.87 -15.50 0.20
CA LEU A 95 -14.03 -14.32 -0.06
C LEU A 95 -13.69 -14.15 -1.54
N ARG A 96 -13.92 -15.17 -2.37
CA ARG A 96 -13.73 -15.09 -3.83
C ARG A 96 -14.72 -14.14 -4.52
N ARG A 97 -15.80 -13.76 -3.82
CA ARG A 97 -16.81 -12.81 -4.31
C ARG A 97 -16.64 -11.40 -3.77
N VAL A 98 -15.66 -11.17 -2.91
CA VAL A 98 -15.33 -9.86 -2.36
C VAL A 98 -14.29 -9.18 -3.23
N LEU A 99 -14.52 -7.94 -3.64
CA LEU A 99 -13.50 -7.12 -4.29
C LEU A 99 -12.47 -6.72 -3.23
N PRO A 100 -11.19 -7.12 -3.34
CA PRO A 100 -10.20 -6.73 -2.35
C PRO A 100 -10.03 -5.21 -2.28
N VAL A 101 -9.67 -4.70 -1.11
CA VAL A 101 -9.30 -3.30 -0.93
C VAL A 101 -7.78 -3.17 -0.76
N SER A 102 -7.19 -2.14 -1.36
CA SER A 102 -5.82 -1.73 -1.07
C SER A 102 -5.80 -0.38 -0.39
N ILE A 103 -5.08 -0.25 0.72
CA ILE A 103 -4.96 0.98 1.51
C ILE A 103 -3.51 1.42 1.54
N VAL A 104 -3.27 2.66 1.06
CA VAL A 104 -1.93 3.25 1.09
C VAL A 104 -1.67 3.84 2.47
N LEU A 105 -0.71 3.28 3.21
CA LEU A 105 -0.41 3.63 4.58
C LEU A 105 0.94 4.34 4.70
N ASP A 106 1.02 5.23 5.67
CA ASP A 106 2.24 5.93 6.06
C ASP A 106 3.21 4.99 6.80
N ASN A 107 4.48 5.02 6.45
CA ASN A 107 5.52 4.22 7.11
C ASN A 107 6.62 5.08 7.78
N LEU A 108 6.35 6.35 8.02
CA LEU A 108 7.24 7.19 8.83
C LEU A 108 7.10 6.86 10.32
N SER A 109 8.16 7.11 11.08
CA SER A 109 8.16 6.89 12.54
C SER A 109 7.08 7.69 13.26
N ALA A 110 6.71 8.86 12.75
CA ALA A 110 5.63 9.69 13.28
C ALA A 110 4.23 9.07 13.10
N ALA A 111 4.07 8.17 12.15
CA ALA A 111 2.82 7.47 11.87
C ALA A 111 2.69 6.14 12.65
N ALA A 112 3.80 5.64 13.16
CA ALA A 112 3.83 4.36 13.86
C ALA A 112 3.32 4.48 15.32
N PRO A 113 2.65 3.43 15.84
CA PRO A 113 2.18 2.25 15.12
C PRO A 113 0.96 2.56 14.25
N GLN A 114 0.85 1.90 13.10
CA GLN A 114 -0.31 2.01 12.20
C GLN A 114 -1.50 1.24 12.78
N ALA A 115 -2.72 1.71 12.45
CA ALA A 115 -3.95 1.06 12.84
C ALA A 115 -4.44 0.08 11.77
N GLY A 116 -4.90 -1.10 12.16
CA GLY A 116 -5.52 -2.11 11.32
C GLY A 116 -4.57 -2.86 10.40
N ILE A 117 -3.27 -2.59 10.49
CA ILE A 117 -2.27 -3.13 9.56
C ILE A 117 -2.03 -4.63 9.74
N SER A 118 -2.30 -5.21 10.90
CA SER A 118 -2.22 -6.65 11.15
C SER A 118 -3.24 -7.48 10.35
N ARG A 119 -4.28 -6.82 9.83
CA ARG A 119 -5.32 -7.42 8.97
C ARG A 119 -4.89 -7.57 7.52
N ALA A 120 -3.69 -7.11 7.16
CA ALA A 120 -3.17 -7.30 5.81
C ALA A 120 -3.04 -8.79 5.48
N ASP A 121 -3.69 -9.24 4.41
CA ASP A 121 -3.44 -10.53 3.78
C ASP A 121 -2.16 -10.46 2.95
N ILE A 122 -1.99 -9.32 2.26
CA ILE A 122 -0.76 -8.97 1.56
C ILE A 122 -0.34 -7.56 1.98
N LEU A 123 0.91 -7.40 2.41
CA LEU A 123 1.51 -6.11 2.70
C LEU A 123 2.66 -5.86 1.74
N ILE A 124 2.52 -4.86 0.88
CA ILE A 124 3.59 -4.44 -0.04
C ILE A 124 4.31 -3.24 0.56
N GLU A 125 5.64 -3.29 0.57
CA GLU A 125 6.48 -2.15 0.93
C GLU A 125 7.32 -1.73 -0.26
N VAL A 126 7.31 -0.43 -0.57
CA VAL A 126 8.01 0.15 -1.71
C VAL A 126 8.65 1.47 -1.33
N LEU A 127 9.83 1.74 -1.89
CA LEU A 127 10.54 3.01 -1.71
C LEU A 127 9.72 4.17 -2.32
N VAL A 128 9.78 5.32 -1.66
CA VAL A 128 9.26 6.60 -2.17
C VAL A 128 10.36 7.66 -2.06
N GLU A 129 10.03 8.90 -2.38
CA GLU A 129 10.95 10.03 -2.26
C GLU A 129 11.55 10.16 -0.85
N GLY A 130 12.74 10.78 -0.76
CA GLY A 130 13.42 11.02 0.51
C GLY A 130 14.03 9.77 1.16
N GLY A 131 14.09 8.64 0.45
CA GLY A 131 14.65 7.39 0.97
C GLY A 131 13.80 6.70 2.03
N ILE A 132 12.54 7.07 2.15
CA ILE A 132 11.55 6.42 3.02
C ILE A 132 10.70 5.43 2.22
N THR A 133 9.93 4.59 2.90
CA THR A 133 9.03 3.64 2.24
C THR A 133 7.56 3.98 2.49
N ARG A 134 6.70 3.38 1.69
CA ARG A 134 5.26 3.41 1.86
C ARG A 134 4.73 1.98 1.87
N LEU A 135 3.66 1.76 2.64
CA LEU A 135 3.00 0.47 2.73
C LEU A 135 1.71 0.50 1.91
N ILE A 136 1.43 -0.60 1.21
CA ILE A 136 0.17 -0.86 0.54
C ILE A 136 -0.37 -2.14 1.16
N MET A 137 -1.34 -1.99 2.03
CA MET A 137 -2.03 -3.10 2.66
C MET A 137 -3.15 -3.57 1.74
N ILE A 138 -3.28 -4.88 1.53
CA ILE A 138 -4.36 -5.49 0.75
C ILE A 138 -5.08 -6.51 1.61
N THR A 139 -6.41 -6.44 1.62
CA THR A 139 -7.27 -7.39 2.34
C THR A 139 -8.62 -7.52 1.65
N ASN A 140 -9.26 -8.67 1.77
CA ASN A 140 -10.65 -8.91 1.37
C ASN A 140 -11.60 -9.00 2.57
N GLU A 141 -11.08 -8.99 3.81
CA GLU A 141 -11.86 -8.94 5.04
C GLU A 141 -11.89 -7.50 5.60
N TYR A 142 -12.74 -6.68 5.01
CA TYR A 142 -13.01 -5.30 5.45
C TYR A 142 -14.52 -5.03 5.40
N GLY A 143 -15.07 -4.27 6.27
CA GLY A 143 -16.50 -3.95 6.23
C GLY A 143 -17.10 -3.74 7.61
N GLY A 144 -16.32 -3.95 8.64
CA GLY A 144 -16.65 -3.69 10.01
C GLY A 144 -16.16 -2.32 10.51
N SER A 145 -16.09 -2.19 11.82
CA SER A 145 -15.66 -0.97 12.52
C SER A 145 -14.15 -0.83 12.64
N GLU A 146 -13.37 -1.81 12.17
CA GLU A 146 -11.91 -1.78 12.18
C GLU A 146 -11.36 -0.51 11.53
N VAL A 147 -10.41 0.12 12.22
CA VAL A 147 -9.77 1.38 11.81
C VAL A 147 -8.51 1.10 11.02
N TYR A 148 -8.28 1.87 9.97
CA TYR A 148 -7.08 1.79 9.13
C TYR A 148 -6.39 3.15 9.02
N GLY A 149 -5.07 3.15 9.12
CA GLY A 149 -4.29 4.38 8.90
C GLY A 149 -3.00 4.49 9.70
N PRO A 150 -2.30 5.63 9.57
CA PRO A 150 -2.66 6.82 8.78
C PRO A 150 -2.58 6.57 7.27
N VAL A 151 -3.62 7.03 6.57
CA VAL A 151 -3.73 6.92 5.11
C VAL A 151 -2.88 7.99 4.43
N ARG A 152 -2.20 7.64 3.32
CA ARG A 152 -1.26 8.52 2.63
C ARG A 152 -1.48 8.61 1.13
N SER A 153 -0.76 9.58 0.54
CA SER A 153 -0.82 9.85 -0.90
C SER A 153 -0.26 8.68 -1.71
N THR A 154 -0.92 8.38 -2.82
CA THR A 154 -0.48 7.36 -3.75
C THR A 154 0.61 7.85 -4.71
N ARG A 155 1.28 6.91 -5.37
CA ARG A 155 2.22 7.10 -6.48
C ARG A 155 1.80 6.19 -7.62
N HIS A 156 2.19 6.50 -8.86
CA HIS A 156 1.80 5.69 -10.02
C HIS A 156 2.20 4.22 -9.88
N TYR A 157 3.41 3.94 -9.45
CA TYR A 157 3.83 2.55 -9.20
C TYR A 157 3.07 1.88 -8.05
N ALA A 158 2.58 2.64 -7.04
CA ALA A 158 1.72 2.08 -5.99
C ALA A 158 0.33 1.72 -6.55
N VAL A 159 -0.19 2.49 -7.51
CA VAL A 159 -1.40 2.15 -8.27
C VAL A 159 -1.19 0.86 -9.05
N SER A 160 -0.10 0.78 -9.82
CA SER A 160 0.27 -0.42 -10.58
C SER A 160 0.38 -1.66 -9.67
N LEU A 161 1.08 -1.55 -8.54
CA LEU A 161 1.24 -2.64 -7.57
C LEU A 161 -0.11 -3.10 -6.97
N ALA A 162 -0.99 -2.17 -6.60
CA ALA A 162 -2.32 -2.48 -6.09
C ALA A 162 -3.19 -3.17 -7.16
N GLN A 163 -3.12 -2.69 -8.41
CA GLN A 163 -3.90 -3.24 -9.51
C GLN A 163 -3.42 -4.61 -10.01
N ALA A 164 -2.22 -5.05 -9.61
CA ALA A 164 -1.82 -6.46 -9.77
C ALA A 164 -2.77 -7.44 -9.06
N PHE A 165 -3.51 -6.94 -8.06
CA PHE A 165 -4.47 -7.70 -7.25
C PHE A 165 -5.92 -7.29 -7.51
N GLY A 166 -6.17 -6.40 -8.48
CA GLY A 166 -7.51 -5.98 -8.90
C GLY A 166 -8.32 -5.30 -7.79
N THR A 167 -7.73 -4.36 -7.05
CA THR A 167 -8.33 -3.80 -5.83
C THR A 167 -9.14 -2.53 -6.07
N LEU A 168 -10.16 -2.29 -5.23
CA LEU A 168 -10.62 -0.95 -4.90
C LEU A 168 -9.53 -0.27 -4.06
N MET A 169 -9.10 0.92 -4.47
CA MET A 169 -7.95 1.57 -3.86
C MET A 169 -8.35 2.71 -2.94
N VAL A 170 -7.67 2.82 -1.78
CA VAL A 170 -7.87 3.86 -0.75
C VAL A 170 -6.57 4.61 -0.53
N GLY A 171 -6.63 5.94 -0.57
CA GLY A 171 -5.46 6.79 -0.32
C GLY A 171 -5.85 8.20 0.08
N ALA A 172 -4.86 9.06 0.25
CA ALA A 172 -5.04 10.45 0.66
C ALA A 172 -4.28 11.39 -0.28
N GLY A 173 -4.88 11.70 -1.41
CA GLY A 173 -4.23 12.42 -2.49
C GLY A 173 -3.26 11.56 -3.30
N GLY A 174 -2.54 12.16 -4.23
CA GLY A 174 -1.59 11.47 -5.09
C GLY A 174 -0.61 12.40 -5.79
N SER A 175 0.46 11.83 -6.35
CA SER A 175 1.31 12.56 -7.28
C SER A 175 0.58 12.80 -8.62
N PRO A 176 1.01 13.77 -9.43
CA PRO A 176 0.41 13.97 -10.76
C PRO A 176 0.38 12.70 -11.62
N LEU A 177 1.48 11.94 -11.64
CA LEU A 177 1.54 10.65 -12.34
C LEU A 177 0.63 9.60 -11.71
N GLY A 178 0.47 9.62 -10.36
CA GLY A 178 -0.47 8.75 -9.65
C GLY A 178 -1.91 8.98 -10.11
N TYR A 179 -2.36 10.23 -10.18
CA TYR A 179 -3.69 10.57 -10.69
C TYR A 179 -3.85 10.24 -12.18
N THR A 180 -2.79 10.46 -12.98
CA THR A 180 -2.81 10.08 -14.40
C THR A 180 -3.03 8.58 -14.53
N MET A 181 -2.35 7.76 -13.77
CA MET A 181 -2.49 6.30 -13.82
C MET A 181 -3.86 5.84 -13.31
N ILE A 182 -4.36 6.39 -12.19
CA ILE A 182 -5.71 6.11 -11.69
C ILE A 182 -6.75 6.35 -12.79
N LYS A 183 -6.65 7.50 -13.47
CA LYS A 183 -7.57 7.84 -14.56
C LYS A 183 -7.41 6.94 -15.78
N SER A 184 -6.18 6.63 -16.19
CA SER A 184 -5.92 5.83 -17.41
C SER A 184 -6.34 4.37 -17.27
N LEU A 185 -6.29 3.83 -16.05
CA LEU A 185 -6.67 2.46 -15.74
C LEU A 185 -8.11 2.34 -15.19
N ASP A 186 -8.84 3.47 -15.08
CA ASP A 186 -10.18 3.55 -14.51
C ASP A 186 -10.28 2.91 -13.11
N VAL A 187 -9.25 3.17 -12.26
CA VAL A 187 -9.16 2.58 -10.93
C VAL A 187 -10.20 3.20 -10.00
N PRO A 188 -11.03 2.41 -9.32
CA PRO A 188 -11.90 2.91 -8.27
C PRO A 188 -11.05 3.37 -7.07
N TYR A 189 -10.81 4.69 -6.98
CA TYR A 189 -9.91 5.31 -6.00
C TYR A 189 -10.68 6.19 -5.00
N LEU A 190 -10.76 5.76 -3.74
CA LEU A 190 -11.31 6.54 -2.64
C LEU A 190 -10.24 7.50 -2.11
N ASP A 191 -10.40 8.80 -2.44
CA ASP A 191 -9.42 9.84 -2.12
C ASP A 191 -9.82 10.63 -0.87
N GLY A 192 -9.04 10.50 0.20
CA GLY A 192 -9.25 11.20 1.47
C GLY A 192 -8.99 12.71 1.44
N VAL A 193 -8.50 13.26 0.32
CA VAL A 193 -8.16 14.69 0.19
C VAL A 193 -9.03 15.39 -0.86
N ASN A 194 -9.09 14.86 -2.07
CA ASN A 194 -9.70 15.54 -3.21
C ASN A 194 -11.11 15.04 -3.56
N ASP A 195 -11.56 13.96 -2.93
CA ASP A 195 -12.91 13.44 -3.15
C ASP A 195 -13.95 14.37 -2.52
N ARG A 196 -14.99 14.73 -3.28
CA ARG A 196 -16.14 15.52 -2.79
C ARG A 196 -16.85 14.87 -1.59
N TYR A 197 -16.70 13.58 -1.39
CA TYR A 197 -17.26 12.81 -0.30
C TYR A 197 -16.22 12.41 0.76
N SER A 198 -15.02 12.98 0.74
CA SER A 198 -13.92 12.58 1.62
C SER A 198 -14.30 12.56 3.11
N GLY A 199 -15.13 13.51 3.57
CA GLY A 199 -15.64 13.55 4.94
C GLY A 199 -16.56 12.37 5.33
N VAL A 200 -17.08 11.60 4.36
CA VAL A 200 -17.83 10.36 4.61
C VAL A 200 -16.89 9.20 4.90
N GLY A 201 -15.84 9.06 4.07
CA GLY A 201 -14.91 7.94 4.11
C GLY A 201 -13.76 8.11 5.09
N PHE A 202 -13.43 9.34 5.48
CA PHE A 202 -12.22 9.63 6.23
C PHE A 202 -12.48 10.58 7.39
N TYR A 203 -11.60 10.53 8.38
CA TYR A 203 -11.56 11.48 9.49
C TYR A 203 -10.12 11.67 9.96
N ARG A 204 -9.88 12.74 10.73
CA ARG A 204 -8.58 12.92 11.38
C ARG A 204 -8.67 12.48 12.82
N ASP A 205 -7.77 11.58 13.20
CA ASP A 205 -7.63 11.17 14.60
C ASP A 205 -7.07 12.35 15.42
N PRO A 206 -7.77 12.82 16.47
CA PRO A 206 -7.36 14.01 17.23
C PRO A 206 -6.02 13.84 17.94
N ALA A 207 -5.75 12.67 18.51
CA ALA A 207 -4.51 12.42 19.25
C ALA A 207 -3.30 12.36 18.30
N ARG A 208 -3.48 11.75 17.12
CA ARG A 208 -2.44 11.75 16.06
C ARG A 208 -2.24 13.12 15.47
N LEU A 209 -3.32 13.90 15.30
CA LEU A 209 -3.25 15.28 14.79
C LEU A 209 -2.42 16.17 15.74
N GLU A 210 -2.67 16.08 17.03
CA GLU A 210 -1.93 16.81 18.05
C GLU A 210 -0.45 16.38 18.12
N LYS A 211 -0.20 15.07 18.12
CA LYS A 211 1.14 14.51 18.31
C LYS A 211 2.04 14.61 17.08
N ALA A 212 1.49 14.38 15.89
CA ALA A 212 2.24 14.14 14.66
C ALA A 212 1.80 15.02 13.48
N GLY A 213 0.76 15.84 13.66
CA GLY A 213 0.28 16.80 12.68
C GLY A 213 -0.61 16.18 11.60
N THR A 214 -1.04 17.05 10.69
CA THR A 214 -2.02 16.72 9.65
C THR A 214 -1.56 15.55 8.75
N ALA A 215 -0.29 15.49 8.42
CA ALA A 215 0.22 14.46 7.51
C ALA A 215 0.07 13.02 8.01
N HIS A 216 -0.01 12.81 9.34
CA HIS A 216 0.04 11.50 9.99
C HIS A 216 -1.23 11.15 10.79
N SER A 217 -2.35 11.81 10.48
CA SER A 217 -3.59 11.70 11.27
C SER A 217 -4.84 11.30 10.49
N LEU A 218 -4.76 11.14 9.15
CA LEU A 218 -5.92 10.77 8.34
C LEU A 218 -6.20 9.28 8.45
N MET A 219 -7.40 8.93 8.90
CA MET A 219 -7.84 7.56 9.17
C MET A 219 -9.10 7.24 8.35
N THR A 220 -9.34 5.96 8.16
CA THR A 220 -10.59 5.41 7.63
C THR A 220 -11.03 4.20 8.45
N SER A 221 -12.15 3.58 8.09
CA SER A 221 -12.57 2.27 8.62
C SER A 221 -13.28 1.46 7.54
N GLY A 222 -13.48 0.17 7.77
CA GLY A 222 -14.21 -0.70 6.85
C GLY A 222 -15.60 -0.14 6.51
N GLU A 223 -16.39 0.23 7.51
CA GLU A 223 -17.69 0.88 7.28
C GLU A 223 -17.60 2.16 6.46
N ARG A 224 -16.57 2.97 6.67
CA ARG A 224 -16.37 4.23 5.94
C ARG A 224 -15.99 3.96 4.49
N ILE A 225 -15.18 2.95 4.24
CA ILE A 225 -14.83 2.50 2.88
C ILE A 225 -16.12 2.09 2.14
N LEU A 226 -16.96 1.24 2.76
CA LEU A 226 -18.23 0.81 2.17
C LEU A 226 -19.18 1.98 1.91
N LYS A 227 -19.34 2.89 2.88
CA LYS A 227 -20.19 4.09 2.72
C LYS A 227 -19.70 4.99 1.58
N LEU A 228 -18.38 5.17 1.44
CA LEU A 228 -17.82 6.01 0.40
C LEU A 228 -17.92 5.35 -0.98
N ALA A 229 -17.64 4.03 -1.09
CA ALA A 229 -17.83 3.27 -2.32
C ALA A 229 -19.31 3.34 -2.80
N ALA A 230 -20.27 3.18 -1.89
CA ALA A 230 -21.69 3.32 -2.20
C ALA A 230 -22.05 4.73 -2.71
N ARG A 231 -21.43 5.80 -2.19
CA ARG A 231 -21.63 7.18 -2.68
C ARG A 231 -21.14 7.37 -4.12
N HIS A 232 -20.16 6.59 -4.53
CA HIS A 232 -19.66 6.57 -5.92
C HIS A 232 -20.41 5.56 -6.81
N ASN A 233 -21.33 4.80 -6.28
CA ASN A 233 -22.00 3.67 -6.95
C ASN A 233 -21.00 2.58 -7.40
N TRP A 234 -19.92 2.39 -6.65
CA TRP A 234 -18.95 1.33 -6.89
C TRP A 234 -19.34 0.07 -6.13
N SER A 235 -19.28 -1.07 -6.84
CA SER A 235 -19.47 -2.37 -6.22
C SER A 235 -18.25 -2.73 -5.37
N THR A 236 -18.50 -3.30 -4.20
CA THR A 236 -17.49 -3.95 -3.36
C THR A 236 -17.52 -5.47 -3.53
N SER A 237 -18.45 -5.96 -4.35
CA SER A 237 -18.49 -7.35 -4.78
C SER A 237 -17.74 -7.53 -6.10
N SER A 238 -17.02 -8.63 -6.23
CA SER A 238 -16.35 -8.98 -7.48
C SER A 238 -17.38 -9.33 -8.57
N GLN A 239 -17.15 -8.88 -9.80
CA GLN A 239 -17.95 -9.22 -11.00
C GLN A 239 -17.79 -10.69 -11.44
N GLY A 240 -17.20 -11.52 -10.63
CA GLY A 240 -16.96 -12.92 -10.84
C GLY A 240 -16.20 -13.51 -9.66
N THR A 241 -15.70 -14.70 -9.81
CA THR A 241 -14.84 -15.30 -8.78
C THR A 241 -13.43 -14.73 -8.90
N VAL A 242 -12.92 -14.07 -7.86
CA VAL A 242 -11.52 -13.66 -7.77
C VAL A 242 -10.65 -14.91 -7.82
N ARG A 243 -9.69 -14.93 -8.74
CA ARG A 243 -8.74 -16.05 -8.84
C ARG A 243 -7.66 -15.93 -7.76
N PRO A 244 -7.09 -17.05 -7.30
CA PRO A 244 -5.93 -17.01 -6.42
C PRO A 244 -4.82 -16.14 -7.02
N VAL A 245 -4.26 -15.26 -6.18
CA VAL A 245 -3.20 -14.32 -6.59
C VAL A 245 -1.84 -14.99 -6.73
N PHE A 246 -1.69 -16.16 -6.11
CA PHE A 246 -0.51 -17.02 -6.21
C PHE A 246 -0.92 -18.45 -6.57
N ASN A 247 0.06 -19.21 -7.04
CA ASN A 247 -0.09 -20.66 -7.20
C ASN A 247 0.22 -21.31 -5.84
N PHE A 248 -0.81 -21.43 -4.99
CA PHE A 248 -0.63 -22.00 -3.65
C PHE A 248 -0.38 -23.52 -3.70
N MET A 249 0.57 -23.95 -2.86
CA MET A 249 0.79 -25.38 -2.64
C MET A 249 -0.32 -26.00 -1.78
N ASP A 250 -0.43 -27.32 -1.79
CA ASP A 250 -1.33 -28.01 -0.87
C ASP A 250 -0.95 -27.72 0.58
N ALA A 251 -1.95 -27.61 1.47
CA ALA A 251 -1.77 -27.21 2.88
C ALA A 251 -0.79 -28.11 3.65
N ASP A 252 -0.74 -29.40 3.33
CA ASP A 252 0.17 -30.37 3.96
C ASP A 252 1.59 -30.36 3.37
N SER A 253 1.81 -29.61 2.29
CA SER A 253 3.10 -29.52 1.64
C SER A 253 4.06 -28.62 2.43
N LYS A 254 5.34 -28.96 2.41
CA LYS A 254 6.40 -28.15 3.04
C LYS A 254 7.25 -27.51 1.96
N PHE A 255 7.45 -26.20 2.09
CA PHE A 255 8.36 -25.47 1.21
C PHE A 255 9.80 -25.98 1.37
N ALA A 256 10.39 -26.41 0.27
CA ALA A 256 11.77 -26.91 0.20
C ALA A 256 12.68 -25.83 -0.43
N GLY A 257 13.16 -24.90 0.39
CA GLY A 257 14.06 -23.87 -0.09
C GLY A 257 15.50 -24.35 -0.31
N SER A 258 16.27 -23.63 -1.13
CA SER A 258 17.66 -23.93 -1.45
C SER A 258 18.66 -23.50 -0.36
N GLY A 259 18.31 -22.54 0.48
CA GLY A 259 19.16 -22.03 1.56
C GLY A 259 18.35 -21.57 2.77
N ASP A 260 19.04 -21.34 3.89
CA ASP A 260 18.43 -20.87 5.12
C ASP A 260 18.15 -19.36 5.05
N ALA A 261 17.03 -18.91 5.62
CA ALA A 261 16.64 -17.52 5.72
C ALA A 261 15.83 -17.30 7.00
N THR A 262 16.48 -17.39 8.15
CA THR A 262 15.83 -17.28 9.46
C THR A 262 15.80 -15.85 9.99
N HIS A 263 16.67 -14.96 9.54
CA HIS A 263 16.71 -13.55 9.89
C HIS A 263 17.06 -12.73 8.65
N VAL A 264 16.06 -12.16 8.03
CA VAL A 264 16.20 -11.42 6.76
C VAL A 264 16.26 -9.92 7.06
N CYS A 265 17.28 -9.22 6.51
CA CYS A 265 17.38 -7.77 6.56
C CYS A 265 17.29 -7.17 5.16
N ILE A 266 16.41 -6.19 4.99
CA ILE A 266 16.12 -5.50 3.72
C ILE A 266 16.41 -4.00 3.91
N PRO A 267 17.57 -3.49 3.50
CA PRO A 267 17.95 -2.09 3.64
C PRO A 267 17.50 -1.26 2.44
N TYR A 268 16.31 -0.66 2.49
CA TYR A 268 15.79 0.18 1.40
C TYR A 268 16.63 1.44 1.16
N SER A 269 17.17 2.00 2.25
CA SER A 269 18.04 3.19 2.22
C SER A 269 18.95 3.18 3.46
N ASN A 270 19.76 4.21 3.63
CA ASN A 270 20.62 4.35 4.82
C ASN A 270 19.82 4.55 6.12
N SER A 271 18.57 5.02 6.02
CA SER A 271 17.70 5.33 7.17
C SER A 271 16.48 4.40 7.28
N GLN A 272 16.23 3.57 6.28
CA GLN A 272 15.04 2.73 6.22
C GLN A 272 15.41 1.29 5.92
N TYR A 273 15.24 0.42 6.91
CA TYR A 273 15.40 -1.03 6.76
C TYR A 273 14.31 -1.78 7.52
N VAL A 274 14.09 -3.00 7.08
CA VAL A 274 13.13 -3.94 7.66
C VAL A 274 13.85 -5.23 7.99
N GLN A 275 13.52 -5.80 9.15
CA GLN A 275 13.95 -7.15 9.51
C GLN A 275 12.73 -8.07 9.59
N MET A 276 12.92 -9.30 9.13
CA MET A 276 11.95 -10.38 9.17
C MET A 276 12.58 -11.55 9.89
N ILE A 277 12.10 -11.84 11.12
CA ILE A 277 12.67 -12.87 12.00
C ILE A 277 11.72 -14.06 12.04
N TYR A 278 12.22 -15.21 11.62
CA TYR A 278 11.44 -16.45 11.55
C TYR A 278 11.23 -17.07 12.92
N SER A 279 9.98 -17.39 13.21
CA SER A 279 9.57 -18.19 14.36
C SER A 279 9.18 -19.60 13.92
N ARG A 280 9.91 -20.60 14.43
CA ARG A 280 9.58 -22.01 14.16
C ARG A 280 8.25 -22.44 14.79
N THR A 281 7.85 -21.79 15.88
CA THR A 281 6.61 -22.13 16.61
C THR A 281 5.37 -21.74 15.82
N SER A 282 5.35 -20.53 15.27
CA SER A 282 4.23 -20.02 14.46
C SER A 282 4.39 -20.32 12.97
N ASN A 283 5.57 -20.77 12.52
CA ASN A 283 5.94 -20.91 11.10
C ASN A 283 5.77 -19.61 10.30
N THR A 284 6.02 -18.45 10.91
CA THR A 284 5.89 -17.13 10.31
C THR A 284 7.11 -16.25 10.59
N TYR A 285 7.24 -15.16 9.82
CA TYR A 285 8.25 -14.13 9.99
C TYR A 285 7.64 -12.93 10.70
N TYR A 286 8.15 -12.58 11.87
CA TYR A 286 7.79 -11.37 12.59
C TYR A 286 8.53 -10.17 12.03
N ARG A 287 7.79 -9.10 11.73
CA ARG A 287 8.33 -7.89 11.13
C ARG A 287 8.81 -6.90 12.19
N TYR A 288 10.03 -6.36 11.97
CA TYR A 288 10.64 -5.29 12.75
C TYR A 288 11.00 -4.13 11.82
N GLN A 289 10.92 -2.90 12.31
CA GLN A 289 11.22 -1.68 11.56
C GLN A 289 11.78 -0.58 12.49
N LEU A 290 12.29 0.51 11.92
CA LEU A 290 12.77 1.67 12.67
C LEU A 290 13.80 1.28 13.74
N GLY A 291 14.80 0.53 13.35
CA GLY A 291 15.68 -0.20 14.25
C GLY A 291 15.07 -1.56 14.59
N ASP A 292 15.37 -2.08 15.77
CA ASP A 292 14.89 -3.39 16.20
C ASP A 292 13.49 -3.34 16.86
N ARG A 293 12.64 -2.40 16.42
CA ARG A 293 11.30 -2.24 17.00
C ARG A 293 10.33 -3.19 16.32
N ALA A 294 9.64 -4.00 17.14
CA ALA A 294 8.51 -4.78 16.68
C ALA A 294 7.49 -3.87 15.96
N HIS A 295 7.06 -4.24 14.75
CA HIS A 295 6.03 -3.51 14.05
C HIS A 295 4.65 -3.95 14.57
N LEU A 296 4.08 -3.15 15.44
CA LEU A 296 2.80 -3.44 16.10
C LEU A 296 1.64 -2.76 15.36
N ASP A 297 0.48 -3.37 15.45
CA ASP A 297 -0.80 -2.74 15.10
C ASP A 297 -1.33 -1.97 16.33
N SER A 298 -1.75 -0.71 16.14
CA SER A 298 -2.26 0.10 17.25
C SER A 298 -3.66 -0.29 17.72
N GLU A 299 -4.44 -1.03 16.91
CA GLU A 299 -5.80 -1.42 17.27
C GLU A 299 -5.86 -2.61 18.24
N ASN A 300 -4.93 -3.55 18.10
CA ASN A 300 -4.95 -4.80 18.87
C ASN A 300 -3.62 -5.13 19.57
N GLY A 301 -2.55 -4.37 19.29
CA GLY A 301 -1.22 -4.59 19.85
C GLY A 301 -0.48 -5.78 19.23
N GLU A 302 -1.01 -6.44 18.22
CA GLU A 302 -0.38 -7.57 17.56
C GLU A 302 0.85 -7.15 16.78
N GLN A 303 1.91 -7.96 16.85
CA GLN A 303 3.05 -7.80 15.97
C GLN A 303 2.76 -8.40 14.59
N LEU A 304 3.04 -7.63 13.54
CA LEU A 304 2.90 -8.10 12.16
C LEU A 304 3.76 -9.32 11.93
N ASN A 305 3.15 -10.33 11.33
CA ASN A 305 3.83 -11.55 10.92
C ASN A 305 3.25 -12.08 9.60
N PHE A 306 4.10 -12.78 8.84
CA PHE A 306 3.81 -13.26 7.51
C PHE A 306 4.37 -14.67 7.31
N THR A 307 3.62 -15.54 6.65
CA THR A 307 4.09 -16.87 6.24
C THR A 307 5.11 -16.76 5.10
N ASN A 308 4.87 -15.78 4.21
CA ASN A 308 5.63 -15.60 2.97
C ASN A 308 6.32 -14.23 2.96
N VAL A 309 7.56 -14.20 2.53
CA VAL A 309 8.31 -12.97 2.27
C VAL A 309 8.82 -13.02 0.83
N PHE A 310 8.41 -12.06 0.01
CA PHE A 310 8.94 -11.82 -1.32
C PHE A 310 9.85 -10.61 -1.30
N ILE A 311 11.02 -10.71 -1.90
CA ILE A 311 11.91 -9.58 -2.16
C ILE A 311 12.05 -9.48 -3.67
N LEU A 312 11.42 -8.46 -4.27
CA LEU A 312 11.40 -8.24 -5.71
C LEU A 312 12.32 -7.07 -6.04
N PHE A 313 13.35 -7.31 -6.84
CA PHE A 313 14.25 -6.26 -7.28
C PHE A 313 13.64 -5.54 -8.48
N ALA A 314 13.49 -4.23 -8.35
CA ALA A 314 12.94 -3.34 -9.36
C ALA A 314 13.87 -2.13 -9.56
N ASP A 315 14.00 -1.67 -10.79
CA ASP A 315 14.76 -0.47 -11.07
C ASP A 315 14.05 0.77 -10.55
N THR A 316 14.82 1.67 -9.97
CA THR A 316 14.34 2.90 -9.36
C THR A 316 15.14 4.07 -9.92
N ALA A 317 14.46 5.13 -10.35
CA ALA A 317 15.10 6.32 -10.88
C ALA A 317 14.42 7.60 -10.35
N ALA A 318 15.18 8.70 -10.22
CA ALA A 318 14.59 10.01 -9.99
C ALA A 318 13.77 10.43 -11.23
N ILE A 319 12.59 11.02 -11.02
CA ILE A 319 11.82 11.60 -12.11
C ILE A 319 12.49 12.92 -12.52
N ALA A 320 12.84 13.05 -13.80
CA ALA A 320 13.48 14.26 -14.32
C ALA A 320 12.58 15.49 -14.09
N ASP A 321 13.20 16.60 -13.70
CA ASP A 321 12.55 17.89 -13.44
C ASP A 321 11.43 17.88 -12.37
N ASP A 322 11.34 16.82 -11.55
CA ASP A 322 10.41 16.77 -10.43
C ASP A 322 10.98 17.53 -9.22
N THR A 323 10.38 18.67 -8.89
CA THR A 323 10.81 19.55 -7.79
C THR A 323 10.59 18.99 -6.39
N GLU A 324 9.75 17.95 -6.27
CA GLU A 324 9.47 17.27 -5.01
C GLU A 324 10.40 16.05 -4.77
N GLY A 325 11.30 15.79 -5.72
CA GLY A 325 12.25 14.68 -5.65
C GLY A 325 11.61 13.29 -5.74
N ARG A 326 10.45 13.20 -6.43
CA ARG A 326 9.75 11.92 -6.60
C ARG A 326 10.56 10.97 -7.46
N ILE A 327 10.31 9.69 -7.25
CA ILE A 327 10.99 8.61 -7.97
C ILE A 327 9.99 7.83 -8.84
N ASP A 328 10.53 7.17 -9.82
CA ASP A 328 9.88 6.10 -10.56
C ASP A 328 10.38 4.73 -10.08
N VAL A 329 9.51 3.72 -10.10
CA VAL A 329 9.81 2.32 -9.77
C VAL A 329 9.24 1.44 -10.86
N THR A 330 10.08 0.68 -11.54
CA THR A 330 9.67 -0.23 -12.60
C THR A 330 8.89 -1.41 -12.01
N THR A 331 7.58 -1.47 -12.25
CA THR A 331 6.69 -2.50 -11.69
C THR A 331 6.15 -3.46 -12.74
N THR A 332 6.49 -3.28 -14.01
CA THR A 332 6.13 -4.14 -15.15
C THR A 332 7.39 -4.63 -15.86
N GLY A 333 7.28 -5.64 -16.72
CA GLY A 333 8.41 -6.30 -17.33
C GLY A 333 8.87 -7.51 -16.52
N GLU A 334 10.17 -7.65 -16.34
CA GLU A 334 10.79 -8.81 -15.69
C GLU A 334 11.84 -8.37 -14.67
N GLY A 335 12.02 -9.17 -13.62
CA GLY A 335 13.07 -8.96 -12.63
C GLY A 335 13.41 -10.23 -11.87
N SER A 336 14.41 -10.13 -11.01
CA SER A 336 14.80 -11.21 -10.10
C SER A 336 14.34 -10.90 -8.69
N GLY A 337 14.34 -11.90 -7.83
CA GLY A 337 13.96 -11.76 -6.44
C GLY A 337 14.33 -12.96 -5.59
N TYR A 338 13.79 -12.95 -4.39
CA TYR A 338 13.79 -14.09 -3.49
C TYR A 338 12.37 -14.36 -3.00
N TYR A 339 12.00 -15.62 -2.93
CA TYR A 339 10.86 -16.11 -2.18
C TYR A 339 11.34 -16.82 -0.94
N ILE A 340 10.74 -16.52 0.20
CA ILE A 340 11.18 -16.94 1.52
C ILE A 340 9.96 -17.44 2.30
N SER A 341 10.03 -18.66 2.83
CA SER A 341 8.99 -19.27 3.66
C SER A 341 9.62 -20.39 4.51
N GLY A 342 9.03 -20.71 5.67
CA GLY A 342 9.47 -21.83 6.49
C GLY A 342 10.93 -21.76 6.98
N GLY A 343 11.50 -20.57 7.11
CA GLY A 343 12.92 -20.36 7.48
C GLY A 343 13.91 -20.59 6.34
N ARG A 344 13.43 -20.72 5.09
CA ARG A 344 14.25 -21.02 3.91
C ARG A 344 13.91 -20.07 2.75
N TYR A 345 14.80 -19.99 1.74
CA TYR A 345 14.57 -19.19 0.54
C TYR A 345 14.89 -19.95 -0.74
N VAL A 346 14.34 -19.45 -1.85
CA VAL A 346 14.77 -19.75 -3.23
C VAL A 346 14.94 -18.45 -4.02
N PRO A 347 15.90 -18.36 -4.93
CA PRO A 347 15.91 -17.32 -5.96
C PRO A 347 14.70 -17.48 -6.87
N ILE A 348 14.10 -16.35 -7.27
CA ILE A 348 12.94 -16.33 -8.19
C ILE A 348 13.15 -15.30 -9.30
N LYS A 349 12.36 -15.46 -10.37
CA LYS A 349 12.10 -14.42 -11.35
C LYS A 349 10.64 -13.99 -11.20
N TRP A 350 10.39 -12.70 -11.38
CA TRP A 350 9.05 -12.16 -11.48
C TRP A 350 8.84 -11.53 -12.86
N SER A 351 7.61 -11.59 -13.36
CA SER A 351 7.23 -10.90 -14.58
C SER A 351 5.81 -10.36 -14.49
N ARG A 352 5.56 -9.24 -15.19
CA ARG A 352 4.26 -8.59 -15.37
C ARG A 352 4.19 -7.94 -16.73
N ILE A 353 3.14 -8.24 -17.51
CA ILE A 353 2.98 -7.70 -18.87
C ILE A 353 2.34 -6.30 -18.91
N GLY A 354 1.73 -5.84 -17.81
CA GLY A 354 1.09 -4.51 -17.73
C GLY A 354 0.65 -4.19 -16.31
N ASP A 355 0.22 -2.94 -16.10
CA ASP A 355 -0.09 -2.39 -14.77
C ASP A 355 -1.28 -3.05 -14.05
N THR A 356 -2.18 -3.67 -14.79
CA THR A 356 -3.32 -4.44 -14.22
C THR A 356 -3.10 -5.96 -14.27
N SER A 357 -1.95 -6.40 -14.78
CA SER A 357 -1.64 -7.83 -14.85
C SER A 357 -1.15 -8.35 -13.50
N PRO A 358 -1.51 -9.58 -13.11
CA PRO A 358 -0.96 -10.20 -11.91
C PRO A 358 0.55 -10.45 -12.08
N PHE A 359 1.23 -10.63 -10.95
CA PHE A 359 2.59 -11.15 -10.94
C PHE A 359 2.61 -12.62 -11.36
N VAL A 360 3.60 -12.98 -12.15
CA VAL A 360 3.98 -14.36 -12.42
C VAL A 360 5.35 -14.59 -11.79
N PHE A 361 5.44 -15.57 -10.90
CA PHE A 361 6.68 -15.97 -10.24
C PHE A 361 7.14 -17.32 -10.74
N THR A 362 8.41 -17.45 -11.08
CA THR A 362 9.04 -18.71 -11.46
C THR A 362 10.32 -18.91 -10.67
N ASP A 363 10.71 -20.15 -10.48
CA ASP A 363 12.04 -20.50 -9.99
C ASP A 363 13.10 -20.35 -11.10
N GLU A 364 14.36 -20.67 -10.79
CA GLU A 364 15.47 -20.59 -11.74
C GLU A 364 15.34 -21.57 -12.92
N SER A 365 14.57 -22.64 -12.78
CA SER A 365 14.29 -23.59 -13.87
C SER A 365 13.20 -23.10 -14.82
N GLY A 366 12.46 -22.06 -14.45
CA GLY A 366 11.28 -21.55 -15.16
C GLY A 366 9.97 -22.20 -14.74
N ALA A 367 9.97 -23.09 -13.74
CA ALA A 367 8.75 -23.64 -13.19
C ALA A 367 8.00 -22.59 -12.35
N VAL A 368 6.66 -22.60 -12.43
CA VAL A 368 5.82 -21.67 -11.65
C VAL A 368 6.02 -21.94 -10.17
N LEU A 369 6.29 -20.86 -9.42
CA LEU A 369 6.54 -20.92 -7.99
C LEU A 369 5.30 -21.43 -7.25
N GLN A 370 5.51 -22.41 -6.38
CA GLN A 370 4.52 -22.87 -5.41
C GLN A 370 4.65 -22.05 -4.12
N VAL A 371 3.57 -21.36 -3.71
CA VAL A 371 3.54 -20.46 -2.56
C VAL A 371 2.86 -21.13 -1.37
N THR A 372 3.44 -21.06 -0.20
CA THR A 372 2.84 -21.60 1.04
C THR A 372 1.55 -20.84 1.36
N PRO A 373 0.42 -21.49 1.67
CA PRO A 373 -0.77 -20.79 2.15
C PRO A 373 -0.49 -19.95 3.39
N GLY A 374 -0.95 -18.70 3.39
CA GLY A 374 -0.78 -17.73 4.48
C GLY A 374 -0.51 -16.32 4.00
N LYS A 375 -0.45 -15.38 4.93
CA LYS A 375 -0.20 -13.96 4.67
C LYS A 375 1.16 -13.72 4.02
N SER A 376 1.23 -12.71 3.16
CA SER A 376 2.44 -12.41 2.38
C SER A 376 2.93 -10.98 2.60
N PHE A 377 4.24 -10.83 2.83
CA PHE A 377 4.95 -9.55 2.75
C PHE A 377 5.71 -9.48 1.43
N ILE A 378 5.52 -8.41 0.67
CA ILE A 378 6.18 -8.18 -0.61
C ILE A 378 7.02 -6.90 -0.52
N SER A 379 8.33 -7.06 -0.52
CA SER A 379 9.27 -5.95 -0.64
C SER A 379 9.57 -5.68 -2.12
N VAL A 380 9.16 -4.51 -2.62
CA VAL A 380 9.64 -4.00 -3.92
C VAL A 380 10.88 -3.16 -3.66
N SER A 381 12.02 -3.79 -3.79
CA SER A 381 13.33 -3.27 -3.41
C SER A 381 14.08 -2.71 -4.61
N PRO A 382 14.81 -1.58 -4.48
CA PRO A 382 15.67 -1.10 -5.54
C PRO A 382 16.69 -2.16 -5.98
N SER A 383 16.90 -2.34 -7.27
CA SER A 383 17.91 -3.27 -7.81
C SER A 383 19.32 -2.98 -7.27
N SER A 384 19.59 -1.73 -6.92
CA SER A 384 20.86 -1.27 -6.36
C SER A 384 21.21 -1.83 -4.98
N ILE A 385 20.20 -2.33 -4.22
CA ILE A 385 20.44 -2.93 -2.90
C ILE A 385 20.51 -4.46 -2.94
N LYS A 386 20.42 -5.09 -4.09
CA LYS A 386 20.43 -6.56 -4.23
C LYS A 386 21.58 -7.21 -3.47
N GLY A 387 22.80 -6.67 -3.59
CA GLY A 387 23.99 -7.16 -2.89
C GLY A 387 24.06 -6.83 -1.40
N LYS A 388 23.08 -6.09 -0.86
CA LYS A 388 22.99 -5.69 0.55
C LYS A 388 21.90 -6.46 1.32
N ILE A 389 21.12 -7.30 0.65
CA ILE A 389 20.12 -8.15 1.30
C ILE A 389 20.87 -9.25 2.08
N GLU A 390 20.51 -9.37 3.34
CA GLU A 390 21.04 -10.40 4.22
C GLU A 390 19.93 -11.39 4.59
N LEU A 391 20.09 -12.66 4.19
CA LEU A 391 19.09 -13.71 4.42
C LEU A 391 19.28 -14.44 5.77
N ASN A 392 20.45 -14.27 6.39
CA ASN A 392 20.79 -14.73 7.73
C ASN A 392 21.55 -13.63 8.47
N TYR A 393 20.91 -12.49 8.62
CA TYR A 393 21.46 -11.32 9.30
C TYR A 393 21.86 -11.66 10.74
N LYS A 394 23.06 -11.24 11.13
CA LYS A 394 23.53 -11.32 12.53
C LYS A 394 23.60 -9.90 13.06
N ALA A 395 22.76 -9.60 14.04
CA ALA A 395 22.89 -8.37 14.79
C ALA A 395 24.25 -8.39 15.50
N ASN A 396 25.06 -7.34 15.32
CA ASN A 396 26.36 -7.16 15.99
C ASN A 396 26.17 -6.74 17.44
#